data_839e28c9b6ee6d8a3e28b1b97ec3b6c7
#
_entry.id   839e28c9b6ee6d8a3e28b1b97ec3b6c7
#
_cell.length_a   1.000
_cell.length_b   1.000
_cell.length_c   1.000
_cell.angle_alpha   90.00
_cell.angle_beta   90.00
_cell.angle_gamma   90.00
#
_symmetry.space_group_name_H-M   'P 1'
#
loop_
_entity.id
_entity.type
_entity.pdbx_description
1 polymer ?
#
loop_
_entity_poly.entity_id
_entity_poly.type
_entity_poly.pdbx_seq_one_letter_code
_entity_poly.pdbx_strand_id
1 'polypeptide(L)'
;MTISRETDLGTISISNAIFAQIILDAFEQESCRGKVWPATRRGRQLGGDQMPDAADYGSHIEAERSLDGTSIDLEFSIIIRFGSSIRKVTDALGDFIAEAICENQGRYPHQIKIRIAGVRSRQIARRNLEVIKNYAVK
;
A
#
# COMPACT_ATOMS: atom_id res chain seq x y z
N MET A 1 5.91 5.11 -8.66
CA MET A 1 5.13 6.17 -9.31
C MET A 1 4.99 7.38 -8.40
N THR A 2 4.72 8.50 -8.98
CA THR A 2 4.57 9.75 -8.27
C THR A 2 3.26 10.40 -8.68
N ILE A 3 2.55 11.00 -7.75
CA ILE A 3 1.43 11.87 -8.07
C ILE A 3 2.01 13.23 -8.37
N SER A 4 1.69 13.76 -9.54
CA SER A 4 2.26 15.03 -9.96
C SER A 4 1.21 15.93 -10.56
N ARG A 5 1.52 17.22 -10.58
CA ARG A 5 0.71 18.21 -11.28
C ARG A 5 1.64 19.23 -11.93
N GLU A 6 1.23 19.70 -13.08
CA GLU A 6 1.96 20.71 -13.78
C GLU A 6 1.75 22.08 -13.14
N THR A 7 2.81 22.87 -13.09
CA THR A 7 2.77 24.27 -12.65
C THR A 7 3.65 25.08 -13.57
N ASP A 8 3.64 26.39 -13.40
CA ASP A 8 4.53 27.29 -14.16
C ASP A 8 6.01 27.01 -13.87
N LEU A 9 6.30 26.36 -12.77
CA LEU A 9 7.67 26.03 -12.37
C LEU A 9 8.05 24.61 -12.76
N GLY A 10 7.17 23.91 -13.47
CA GLY A 10 7.35 22.52 -13.86
C GLY A 10 6.40 21.60 -13.11
N THR A 11 6.77 20.35 -12.93
CA THR A 11 5.94 19.36 -12.30
C THR A 11 6.23 19.29 -10.82
N ILE A 12 5.20 19.50 -10.00
CA ILE A 12 5.27 19.27 -8.56
C ILE A 12 4.79 17.84 -8.30
N SER A 13 5.65 17.05 -7.73
CA SER A 13 5.36 15.65 -7.48
C SER A 13 5.19 15.37 -6.00
N ILE A 14 4.14 14.64 -5.66
CA ILE A 14 4.01 14.04 -4.34
C ILE A 14 4.67 12.69 -4.44
N SER A 15 5.77 12.52 -3.72
CA SER A 15 6.57 11.31 -3.80
C SER A 15 5.79 10.09 -3.33
N ASN A 16 5.95 8.99 -4.03
CA ASN A 16 5.44 7.70 -3.56
C ASN A 16 6.01 7.31 -2.20
N ALA A 17 7.11 7.92 -1.78
CA ALA A 17 7.66 7.69 -0.45
C ALA A 17 6.66 8.07 0.65
N ILE A 18 5.83 9.09 0.42
CA ILE A 18 4.79 9.46 1.39
C ILE A 18 3.78 8.33 1.55
N PHE A 19 3.30 7.79 0.43
CA PHE A 19 2.36 6.66 0.47
C PHE A 19 3.02 5.40 1.00
N ALA A 20 4.26 5.16 0.62
CA ALA A 20 5.02 4.02 1.14
C ALA A 20 5.17 4.09 2.65
N GLN A 21 5.46 5.28 3.19
CA GLN A 21 5.58 5.44 4.63
C GLN A 21 4.26 5.16 5.34
N ILE A 22 3.15 5.62 4.77
CA ILE A 22 1.82 5.32 5.32
C ILE A 22 1.58 3.82 5.34
N ILE A 23 1.93 3.12 4.27
CA ILE A 23 1.74 1.67 4.18
C ILE A 23 2.66 0.95 5.18
N LEU A 24 3.91 1.37 5.29
CA LEU A 24 4.84 0.77 6.24
C LEU A 24 4.38 0.99 7.68
N ASP A 25 3.84 2.16 7.98
CA ASP A 25 3.26 2.43 9.29
C ASP A 25 2.06 1.51 9.56
N ALA A 26 1.27 1.21 8.54
CA ALA A 26 0.16 0.28 8.66
C ALA A 26 0.64 -1.12 9.04
N PHE A 27 1.78 -1.55 8.50
CA PHE A 27 2.35 -2.86 8.84
C PHE A 27 2.78 -2.95 10.30
N GLU A 28 3.07 -1.83 10.93
CA GLU A 28 3.47 -1.79 12.35
C GLU A 28 2.29 -1.78 13.31
N GLN A 29 1.06 -1.71 12.80
CA GLN A 29 -0.11 -1.80 13.66
C GLN A 29 -0.18 -3.16 14.34
N GLU A 30 -0.71 -3.19 15.55
CA GLU A 30 -0.75 -4.40 16.36
C GLU A 30 -1.42 -5.57 15.62
N SER A 31 -2.47 -5.28 14.89
CA SER A 31 -3.20 -6.31 14.14
C SER A 31 -2.46 -6.83 12.91
N CYS A 32 -1.41 -6.14 12.47
CA CYS A 32 -0.65 -6.49 11.26
C CYS A 32 0.79 -6.89 11.54
N ARG A 33 1.34 -6.49 12.68
CA ARG A 33 2.75 -6.72 12.99
C ARG A 33 3.09 -8.20 12.98
N GLY A 34 4.14 -8.56 12.25
CA GLY A 34 4.57 -9.94 12.14
C GLY A 34 3.71 -10.81 11.24
N LYS A 35 2.70 -10.22 10.59
CA LYS A 35 1.78 -10.95 9.72
C LYS A 35 1.87 -10.54 8.26
N VAL A 36 2.49 -9.39 7.97
CA VAL A 36 2.62 -8.86 6.62
C VAL A 36 3.99 -8.29 6.39
N TRP A 37 4.42 -8.32 5.15
CA TRP A 37 5.69 -7.75 4.71
C TRP A 37 5.48 -7.07 3.37
N PRO A 38 6.20 -5.97 3.12
CA PRO A 38 6.16 -5.34 1.80
C PRO A 38 6.78 -6.26 0.75
N ALA A 39 6.24 -6.21 -0.45
CA ALA A 39 6.70 -7.08 -1.53
C ALA A 39 6.67 -6.37 -2.87
N THR A 40 7.43 -6.94 -3.82
CA THR A 40 7.30 -6.58 -5.23
C THR A 40 6.06 -7.25 -5.81
N ARG A 41 5.64 -6.81 -6.98
CA ARG A 41 4.51 -7.44 -7.68
C ARG A 41 4.70 -8.92 -7.92
N ARG A 42 5.95 -9.36 -8.05
CA ARG A 42 6.29 -10.76 -8.36
C ARG A 42 6.41 -11.64 -7.14
N GLY A 43 6.16 -11.08 -5.96
CA GLY A 43 6.17 -11.86 -4.73
C GLY A 43 7.51 -11.91 -4.01
N ARG A 44 8.43 -11.02 -4.36
CA ARG A 44 9.70 -10.92 -3.67
C ARG A 44 9.54 -10.03 -2.45
N GLN A 45 9.92 -10.53 -1.28
CA GLN A 45 9.91 -9.73 -0.07
C GLN A 45 10.97 -8.65 -0.13
N LEU A 46 10.59 -7.45 0.29
CA LEU A 46 11.51 -6.32 0.41
C LEU A 46 11.98 -6.18 1.85
N GLY A 47 13.24 -5.77 2.01
CA GLY A 47 13.79 -5.39 3.31
C GLY A 47 14.31 -6.50 4.20
N GLY A 48 14.17 -7.76 3.84
CA GLY A 48 14.69 -8.86 4.64
C GLY A 48 14.15 -8.84 6.07
N ASP A 49 15.04 -8.83 7.07
CA ASP A 49 14.67 -8.84 8.48
C ASP A 49 14.16 -7.49 8.98
N GLN A 50 14.46 -6.43 8.27
CA GLN A 50 14.01 -5.09 8.60
C GLN A 50 13.12 -4.57 7.50
N MET A 51 12.20 -3.67 7.84
CA MET A 51 11.38 -3.03 6.83
C MET A 51 12.27 -2.19 5.90
N PRO A 52 11.97 -2.17 4.59
CA PRO A 52 12.67 -1.28 3.68
C PRO A 52 12.34 0.17 4.02
N ASP A 53 13.15 1.11 3.54
CA ASP A 53 12.77 2.50 3.70
C ASP A 53 11.64 2.86 2.71
N ALA A 54 11.01 4.01 2.95
CA ALA A 54 9.87 4.42 2.16
C ALA A 54 10.22 4.66 0.70
N ALA A 55 11.42 5.14 0.43
CA ALA A 55 11.85 5.37 -0.95
C ALA A 55 11.97 4.07 -1.74
N ASP A 56 12.52 3.04 -1.11
CA ASP A 56 12.64 1.73 -1.76
C ASP A 56 11.28 1.12 -2.03
N TYR A 57 10.40 1.11 -1.05
CA TYR A 57 9.08 0.54 -1.25
C TYR A 57 8.25 1.38 -2.22
N GLY A 58 8.45 2.69 -2.22
CA GLY A 58 7.72 3.58 -3.10
C GLY A 58 7.87 3.26 -4.57
N SER A 59 8.99 2.67 -4.97
CA SER A 59 9.20 2.27 -6.36
C SER A 59 8.39 1.03 -6.75
N HIS A 60 7.78 0.35 -5.79
CA HIS A 60 6.99 -0.86 -6.00
C HIS A 60 5.50 -0.66 -5.74
N ILE A 61 5.07 0.56 -5.50
CA ILE A 61 3.66 0.89 -5.33
C ILE A 61 3.22 1.79 -6.47
N GLU A 62 1.92 1.83 -6.69
CA GLU A 62 1.34 2.71 -7.70
C GLU A 62 0.28 3.58 -7.05
N ALA A 63 0.32 4.86 -7.35
CA ALA A 63 -0.68 5.80 -6.89
C ALA A 63 -1.12 6.63 -8.09
N GLU A 64 -2.39 6.59 -8.40
CA GLU A 64 -2.97 7.30 -9.51
C GLU A 64 -4.12 8.17 -9.03
N ARG A 65 -4.28 9.29 -9.71
CA ARG A 65 -5.42 10.15 -9.45
C ARG A 65 -6.65 9.56 -10.14
N SER A 66 -7.79 9.56 -9.47
CA SER A 66 -9.03 9.08 -10.07
C SER A 66 -9.41 9.92 -11.28
N LEU A 67 -10.31 9.41 -12.10
CA LEU A 67 -10.70 10.07 -13.36
C LEU A 67 -11.23 11.48 -13.17
N ASP A 68 -11.91 11.73 -12.06
CA ASP A 68 -12.42 13.07 -11.76
C ASP A 68 -11.38 13.99 -11.12
N GLY A 69 -10.18 13.48 -10.88
CA GLY A 69 -9.08 14.25 -10.29
C GLY A 69 -9.24 14.56 -8.82
N THR A 70 -10.26 14.02 -8.15
CA THR A 70 -10.58 14.39 -6.77
C THR A 70 -10.07 13.39 -5.76
N SER A 71 -9.65 12.20 -6.18
CA SER A 71 -9.25 11.14 -5.27
C SER A 71 -8.12 10.31 -5.85
N ILE A 72 -7.63 9.39 -5.06
CA ILE A 72 -6.43 8.62 -5.35
C ILE A 72 -6.76 7.15 -5.37
N ASP A 73 -6.24 6.44 -6.37
CA ASP A 73 -6.23 4.99 -6.41
C ASP A 73 -4.83 4.53 -6.04
N LEU A 74 -4.74 3.66 -5.05
CA LEU A 74 -3.47 3.17 -4.53
C LEU A 74 -3.39 1.66 -4.74
N GLU A 75 -2.24 1.19 -5.23
CA GLU A 75 -1.99 -0.24 -5.38
C GLU A 75 -0.63 -0.58 -4.81
N PHE A 76 -0.57 -1.66 -4.04
CA PHE A 76 0.68 -2.16 -3.50
C PHE A 76 0.62 -3.67 -3.29
N SER A 77 1.78 -4.28 -3.12
CA SER A 77 1.90 -5.72 -2.95
C SER A 77 2.44 -6.06 -1.58
N ILE A 78 1.92 -7.15 -1.02
CA ILE A 78 2.34 -7.65 0.28
C ILE A 78 2.57 -9.15 0.22
N ILE A 79 3.32 -9.64 1.19
CA ILE A 79 3.39 -11.05 1.53
C ILE A 79 2.70 -11.20 2.88
N ILE A 80 1.84 -12.19 3.00
CA ILE A 80 1.10 -12.43 4.23
C ILE A 80 1.62 -13.69 4.92
N ARG A 81 1.60 -13.70 6.25
CA ARG A 81 2.00 -14.85 7.02
C ARG A 81 1.00 -15.98 6.85
N PHE A 82 1.49 -17.19 6.64
CA PHE A 82 0.66 -18.39 6.57
C PHE A 82 -0.18 -18.53 7.85
N GLY A 83 -1.44 -18.83 7.69
CA GLY A 83 -2.36 -18.98 8.82
C GLY A 83 -3.02 -17.69 9.27
N SER A 84 -2.57 -16.53 8.78
CA SER A 84 -3.22 -15.27 9.08
C SER A 84 -4.50 -15.12 8.25
N SER A 85 -5.50 -14.47 8.83
CA SER A 85 -6.73 -14.18 8.10
C SER A 85 -6.48 -13.06 7.09
N ILE A 86 -6.58 -13.40 5.81
CA ILE A 86 -6.42 -12.41 4.73
C ILE A 86 -7.41 -11.26 4.93
N ARG A 87 -8.66 -11.59 5.24
CA ARG A 87 -9.69 -10.59 5.42
C ARG A 87 -9.38 -9.65 6.58
N LYS A 88 -9.03 -10.18 7.74
CA LYS A 88 -8.75 -9.35 8.91
C LYS A 88 -7.54 -8.46 8.71
N VAL A 89 -6.48 -9.01 8.12
CA VAL A 89 -5.25 -8.26 7.86
C VAL A 89 -5.50 -7.18 6.82
N THR A 90 -6.16 -7.50 5.72
CA THR A 90 -6.42 -6.52 4.67
C THR A 90 -7.41 -5.45 5.12
N ASP A 91 -8.40 -5.80 5.94
CA ASP A 91 -9.30 -4.80 6.52
C ASP A 91 -8.53 -3.83 7.41
N ALA A 92 -7.67 -4.34 8.29
CA ALA A 92 -6.87 -3.49 9.17
C ALA A 92 -5.92 -2.59 8.38
N LEU A 93 -5.24 -3.13 7.38
CA LEU A 93 -4.36 -2.35 6.52
C LEU A 93 -5.14 -1.27 5.77
N GLY A 94 -6.23 -1.66 5.13
CA GLY A 94 -7.03 -0.73 4.34
C GLY A 94 -7.59 0.40 5.17
N ASP A 95 -8.13 0.09 6.33
CA ASP A 95 -8.72 1.10 7.21
C ASP A 95 -7.67 2.08 7.72
N PHE A 96 -6.51 1.58 8.16
CA PHE A 96 -5.44 2.46 8.61
C PHE A 96 -4.94 3.36 7.48
N ILE A 97 -4.70 2.77 6.32
CA ILE A 97 -4.18 3.51 5.17
C ILE A 97 -5.19 4.57 4.71
N ALA A 98 -6.47 4.20 4.64
CA ALA A 98 -7.51 5.14 4.23
C ALA A 98 -7.59 6.34 5.18
N GLU A 99 -7.54 6.10 6.48
CA GLU A 99 -7.56 7.17 7.47
C GLU A 99 -6.33 8.07 7.36
N ALA A 100 -5.15 7.46 7.20
CA ALA A 100 -3.90 8.22 7.07
C ALA A 100 -3.89 9.07 5.80
N ILE A 101 -4.40 8.53 4.69
CA ILE A 101 -4.50 9.29 3.44
C ILE A 101 -5.50 10.44 3.62
N CYS A 102 -6.63 10.19 4.28
CA CYS A 102 -7.60 11.24 4.54
C CYS A 102 -6.99 12.38 5.36
N GLU A 103 -6.23 12.06 6.40
CA GLU A 103 -5.54 13.07 7.20
C GLU A 103 -4.51 13.85 6.40
N ASN A 104 -3.77 13.18 5.52
CA ASN A 104 -2.69 13.79 4.76
C ASN A 104 -3.21 14.59 3.55
N GLN A 105 -4.19 14.05 2.84
CA GLN A 105 -4.69 14.61 1.59
C GLN A 105 -6.02 15.33 1.71
N GLY A 106 -6.68 15.22 2.86
CA GLY A 106 -7.99 15.85 3.07
C GLY A 106 -9.16 15.04 2.53
N ARG A 107 -8.92 13.91 1.93
CA ARG A 107 -9.96 13.04 1.38
C ARG A 107 -9.57 11.59 1.50
N TYR A 108 -10.58 10.72 1.64
CA TYR A 108 -10.36 9.27 1.55
C TYR A 108 -9.94 8.88 0.15
N PRO A 109 -9.10 7.84 0.01
CA PRO A 109 -8.76 7.33 -1.31
C PRO A 109 -10.02 6.77 -1.98
N HIS A 110 -10.04 6.81 -3.31
CA HIS A 110 -11.12 6.20 -4.07
C HIS A 110 -11.07 4.68 -3.93
N GLN A 111 -9.88 4.12 -4.08
CA GLN A 111 -9.70 2.68 -4.06
C GLN A 111 -8.31 2.34 -3.52
N ILE A 112 -8.23 1.29 -2.73
CA ILE A 112 -6.96 0.69 -2.32
C ILE A 112 -6.98 -0.76 -2.80
N LYS A 113 -6.05 -1.09 -3.69
CA LYS A 113 -5.87 -2.46 -4.18
C LYS A 113 -4.67 -3.07 -3.48
N ILE A 114 -4.90 -4.13 -2.74
CA ILE A 114 -3.87 -4.86 -2.01
C ILE A 114 -3.63 -6.17 -2.74
N ARG A 115 -2.45 -6.30 -3.33
CA ARG A 115 -2.07 -7.53 -4.02
C ARG A 115 -1.33 -8.43 -3.04
N ILE A 116 -1.87 -9.60 -2.81
CA ILE A 116 -1.21 -10.61 -1.98
C ILE A 116 -0.35 -11.44 -2.93
N ALA A 117 0.93 -11.11 -2.98
CA ALA A 117 1.85 -11.67 -3.94
C ALA A 117 2.53 -12.95 -3.43
N GLY A 118 2.41 -13.23 -2.14
CA GLY A 118 2.99 -14.43 -1.57
C GLY A 118 2.46 -14.73 -0.17
N VAL A 119 2.67 -15.96 0.25
CA VAL A 119 2.35 -16.43 1.60
C VAL A 119 3.63 -16.98 2.20
N ARG A 120 3.96 -16.51 3.40
CA ARG A 120 5.20 -16.90 4.07
C ARG A 120 4.93 -17.83 5.24
N SER A 121 5.61 -18.98 5.22
CA SER A 121 5.78 -19.83 6.38
C SER A 121 7.27 -20.00 6.61
N ARG A 122 7.82 -21.15 6.29
CA ARG A 122 9.29 -21.32 6.25
C ARG A 122 9.86 -20.79 4.94
N GLN A 123 9.08 -20.89 3.87
CA GLN A 123 9.42 -20.42 2.54
C GLN A 123 8.27 -19.58 2.02
N ILE A 124 8.58 -18.65 1.13
CA ILE A 124 7.57 -17.82 0.50
C ILE A 124 7.00 -18.59 -0.69
N ALA A 125 5.70 -18.86 -0.64
CA ALA A 125 4.96 -19.43 -1.75
C ALA A 125 4.28 -18.28 -2.49
N ARG A 126 4.46 -18.22 -3.81
CA ARG A 126 3.88 -17.17 -4.63
C ARG A 126 2.37 -17.32 -4.71
N ARG A 127 1.69 -16.23 -4.68
CA ARG A 127 0.25 -16.13 -4.86
C ARG A 127 -0.06 -14.99 -5.80
N ASN A 128 -1.25 -15.04 -6.38
CA ASN A 128 -1.76 -13.94 -7.18
C ASN A 128 -3.20 -13.69 -6.78
N LEU A 129 -3.37 -13.05 -5.65
CA LEU A 129 -4.66 -12.72 -5.10
C LEU A 129 -4.72 -11.22 -4.87
N GLU A 130 -5.83 -10.60 -5.24
CA GLU A 130 -6.02 -9.18 -5.04
C GLU A 130 -7.23 -8.93 -4.15
N VAL A 131 -7.09 -8.00 -3.22
CA VAL A 131 -8.19 -7.53 -2.40
C VAL A 131 -8.37 -6.05 -2.73
N ILE A 132 -9.58 -5.69 -3.11
CA ILE A 132 -9.91 -4.32 -3.51
C ILE A 132 -10.86 -3.74 -2.49
N LYS A 133 -10.48 -2.62 -1.91
CA LYS A 133 -11.27 -1.88 -0.94
C LYS A 133 -11.69 -0.55 -1.55
N ASN A 134 -12.97 -0.25 -1.51
CA ASN A 134 -13.51 1.00 -2.02
C ASN A 134 -13.91 1.88 -0.85
N TYR A 135 -13.29 3.04 -0.76
CA TYR A 135 -13.49 3.97 0.35
C TYR A 135 -14.10 5.29 -0.09
N ALA A 136 -14.31 5.47 -1.39
CA ALA A 136 -14.87 6.71 -1.90
C ALA A 136 -16.25 6.92 -1.31
N VAL A 137 -16.42 8.03 -0.62
CA VAL A 137 -17.73 8.41 -0.06
C VAL A 137 -18.48 9.17 -1.09
N LYS A 138 -19.73 8.84 -1.20
CA LYS A 138 -20.61 9.50 -2.17
C LYS A 138 -21.10 10.83 -1.64
#